data_0fb24531e07e1691a6daa9e85daed15e
#
_entry.id   0fb24531e07e1691a6daa9e85daed15e
#
_cell.length_a   1.000
_cell.length_b   1.000
_cell.length_c   1.000
_cell.angle_alpha   90.00
_cell.angle_beta   90.00
_cell.angle_gamma   90.00
#
_symmetry.space_group_name_H-M   'P 1'
#
loop_
_entity.id
_entity.type
_entity.pdbx_description
1 polymer ?
#
loop_
_entity_poly.entity_id
_entity_poly.type
_entity_poly.pdbx_seq_one_letter_code
_entity_poly.pdbx_strand_id
1 'polypeptide(L)'
;MPSQKRTSTRTSAPAKRTSEANKKVTVENVNVPGYTTRLDAVMYGAMRRAILNVLPAKSPGLTQSQIRTAVVPHLPKALFPGGAKAAWWAKAVQLDLEAKRLLTREPSKPLRWHRSRR
;
A
#
# COMPACT_ATOMS: atom_id res chain seq x y z
N MET A 1 -18.99 -37.69 -9.08
CA MET A 1 -18.50 -37.41 -8.96
C MET A 1 -18.18 -36.73 -9.11
N PRO A 2 -18.34 -36.54 -8.90
CA PRO A 2 -17.98 -35.91 -8.93
C PRO A 2 -17.68 -35.11 -8.73
N SER A 3 -17.93 -35.11 -8.56
CA SER A 3 -17.49 -34.48 -8.40
C SER A 3 -17.17 -33.68 -8.18
N GLN A 4 -17.25 -33.46 -8.04
CA GLN A 4 -16.83 -32.81 -7.92
C GLN A 4 -16.52 -32.06 -7.67
N LYS A 5 -16.78 -32.23 -7.65
CA LYS A 5 -16.41 -31.70 -7.51
C LYS A 5 -16.16 -30.92 -7.35
N ARG A 6 -16.45 -31.21 -7.43
CA ARG A 6 -16.07 -30.57 -7.32
C ARG A 6 -16.16 -29.70 -7.27
N THR A 7 -16.43 -29.85 -7.22
CA THR A 7 -16.35 -29.07 -7.19
C THR A 7 -16.42 -28.17 -7.12
N SER A 8 -16.83 -28.24 -7.18
CA SER A 8 -16.74 -27.50 -7.17
C SER A 8 -16.79 -26.64 -7.09
N THR A 9 -17.13 -26.69 -7.13
CA THR A 9 -16.98 -25.96 -7.06
C THR A 9 -16.97 -25.18 -6.82
N ARG A 10 -17.16 -24.92 -6.90
CA ARG A 10 -17.20 -24.15 -6.58
C ARG A 10 -17.55 -23.12 -6.87
N THR A 11 -17.66 -22.55 -6.98
CA THR A 11 -17.99 -21.64 -7.14
C THR A 11 -18.55 -20.58 -7.61
N SER A 12 -18.75 -19.51 -8.22
CA SER A 12 -19.74 -18.53 -8.41
C SER A 12 -19.19 -17.13 -8.57
N ALA A 13 -19.88 -16.27 -9.38
CA ALA A 13 -19.41 -14.92 -9.67
C ALA A 13 -19.38 -14.01 -8.45
N PRO A 14 -20.41 -14.00 -7.60
CA PRO A 14 -20.35 -13.17 -6.38
C PRO A 14 -19.20 -13.52 -5.47
N ALA A 15 -18.92 -14.80 -5.38
CA ALA A 15 -17.80 -15.25 -4.57
C ALA A 15 -16.48 -14.70 -5.11
N LYS A 16 -16.41 -14.60 -6.42
CA LYS A 16 -15.24 -14.07 -7.06
C LYS A 16 -15.00 -12.61 -6.69
N ARG A 17 -16.06 -11.84 -6.66
CA ARG A 17 -15.94 -10.44 -6.29
C ARG A 17 -15.55 -10.28 -4.83
N THR A 18 -16.11 -11.12 -3.98
CA THR A 18 -15.75 -11.14 -2.58
C THR A 18 -14.27 -11.49 -2.41
N SER A 19 -13.85 -12.45 -3.20
CA SER A 19 -12.46 -12.87 -3.21
C SER A 19 -11.51 -11.72 -3.51
N GLU A 20 -11.88 -10.89 -4.47
CA GLU A 20 -11.10 -9.71 -4.82
C GLU A 20 -10.99 -8.76 -3.66
N ALA A 21 -12.11 -8.48 -3.00
CA ALA A 21 -12.11 -7.55 -1.89
C ALA A 21 -11.28 -8.07 -0.71
N ASN A 22 -11.14 -9.40 -0.62
CA ASN A 22 -10.40 -10.02 0.48
C ASN A 22 -8.97 -10.40 0.12
N LYS A 23 -8.54 -10.04 -1.07
CA LYS A 23 -7.18 -10.34 -1.49
C LYS A 23 -6.17 -9.62 -0.60
N LYS A 24 -5.05 -10.28 -0.43
CA LYS A 24 -3.94 -9.73 0.32
C LYS A 24 -2.73 -9.59 -0.58
N VAL A 25 -1.90 -8.61 -0.28
CA VAL A 25 -0.62 -8.46 -0.95
C VAL A 25 0.48 -8.66 0.07
N THR A 26 1.60 -9.18 -0.40
CA THR A 26 2.77 -9.34 0.46
C THR A 26 3.53 -8.03 0.47
N VAL A 27 3.79 -7.50 1.66
CA VAL A 27 4.52 -6.26 1.81
C VAL A 27 5.81 -6.52 2.57
N GLU A 28 6.80 -5.68 2.29
CA GLU A 28 8.11 -5.77 2.90
C GLU A 28 8.36 -4.56 3.78
N ASN A 29 9.41 -4.64 4.57
CA ASN A 29 9.82 -3.52 5.40
C ASN A 29 11.31 -3.31 5.17
N VAL A 30 11.67 -2.17 4.59
CA VAL A 30 13.06 -1.89 4.25
C VAL A 30 13.94 -1.90 5.50
N ASN A 31 13.37 -1.57 6.66
CA ASN A 31 14.13 -1.56 7.90
C ASN A 31 14.36 -2.94 8.51
N VAL A 32 13.64 -3.95 8.00
CA VAL A 32 13.75 -5.32 8.50
C VAL A 32 13.84 -6.26 7.31
N PRO A 33 15.01 -6.36 6.70
CA PRO A 33 15.17 -7.20 5.51
C PRO A 33 14.76 -8.63 5.77
N GLY A 34 14.00 -9.19 4.84
CA GLY A 34 13.51 -10.56 4.97
C GLY A 34 12.16 -10.68 5.67
N TYR A 35 11.71 -9.63 6.35
CA TYR A 35 10.40 -9.63 6.98
C TYR A 35 9.33 -9.32 5.94
N THR A 36 8.27 -10.11 5.94
CA THR A 36 7.12 -9.82 5.08
C THR A 36 5.85 -10.02 5.89
N THR A 37 4.79 -9.35 5.45
CA THR A 37 3.47 -9.55 6.03
C THR A 37 2.47 -9.39 4.90
N ARG A 38 1.22 -9.74 5.17
CA ARG A 38 0.17 -9.65 4.15
C ARG A 38 -0.86 -8.63 4.57
N LEU A 39 -1.19 -7.75 3.67
CA LEU A 39 -2.13 -6.67 3.93
C LEU A 39 -3.23 -6.68 2.87
N ASP A 40 -4.36 -6.06 3.22
CA ASP A 40 -5.50 -5.93 2.32
C ASP A 40 -5.08 -5.24 1.02
N ALA A 41 -5.33 -5.91 -0.11
CA ALA A 41 -4.86 -5.42 -1.40
C ALA A 41 -5.56 -4.14 -1.84
N VAL A 42 -6.82 -3.98 -1.50
CA VAL A 42 -7.58 -2.79 -1.90
C VAL A 42 -7.06 -1.56 -1.15
N MET A 43 -6.89 -1.70 0.15
CA MET A 43 -6.35 -0.61 0.96
C MET A 43 -4.91 -0.28 0.55
N TYR A 44 -4.11 -1.32 0.34
CA TYR A 44 -2.73 -1.13 -0.10
C TYR A 44 -2.69 -0.36 -1.42
N GLY A 45 -3.49 -0.77 -2.40
CA GLY A 45 -3.51 -0.13 -3.71
C GLY A 45 -3.91 1.33 -3.62
N ALA A 46 -4.92 1.63 -2.79
CA ALA A 46 -5.37 3.01 -2.63
C ALA A 46 -4.27 3.87 -2.01
N MET A 47 -3.63 3.37 -0.97
CA MET A 47 -2.55 4.13 -0.33
C MET A 47 -1.33 4.26 -1.23
N ARG A 48 -1.00 3.21 -1.96
CA ARG A 48 0.12 3.26 -2.90
C ARG A 48 -0.08 4.36 -3.93
N ARG A 49 -1.27 4.40 -4.50
CA ARG A 49 -1.58 5.45 -5.50
C ARG A 49 -1.49 6.84 -4.89
N ALA A 50 -2.00 6.99 -3.67
CA ALA A 50 -1.96 8.28 -3.01
C ALA A 50 -0.52 8.73 -2.75
N ILE A 51 0.30 7.83 -2.26
CA ILE A 51 1.70 8.17 -1.97
C ILE A 51 2.45 8.55 -3.25
N LEU A 52 2.30 7.74 -4.30
CA LEU A 52 3.00 8.03 -5.55
C LEU A 52 2.51 9.32 -6.20
N ASN A 53 1.27 9.70 -5.89
CA ASN A 53 0.69 10.93 -6.40
C ASN A 53 1.24 12.18 -5.72
N VAL A 54 1.47 12.09 -4.41
CA VAL A 54 1.89 13.28 -3.66
C VAL A 54 3.40 13.45 -3.59
N LEU A 55 4.17 12.39 -3.81
CA LEU A 55 5.61 12.51 -3.71
C LEU A 55 6.24 13.14 -4.94
N PRO A 56 7.18 14.05 -4.74
CA PRO A 56 7.90 14.61 -5.88
C PRO A 56 8.86 13.58 -6.47
N ALA A 57 9.27 13.82 -7.70
CA ALA A 57 10.21 12.95 -8.38
C ALA A 57 11.66 13.28 -8.05
N LYS A 58 11.87 14.36 -7.31
CA LYS A 58 13.21 14.87 -7.06
C LYS A 58 13.42 15.13 -5.58
N SER A 59 14.69 15.09 -5.20
CA SER A 59 15.15 15.53 -3.90
C SER A 59 14.72 16.98 -3.66
N PRO A 60 14.41 17.38 -2.42
CA PRO A 60 14.62 16.60 -1.20
C PRO A 60 13.47 15.69 -0.82
N GLY A 61 12.28 15.87 -1.41
CA GLY A 61 11.16 15.03 -1.08
C GLY A 61 10.38 15.51 0.13
N LEU A 62 9.52 14.63 0.65
CA LEU A 62 8.64 14.94 1.78
C LEU A 62 9.02 14.14 3.00
N THR A 63 8.78 14.74 4.18
CA THR A 63 8.97 14.02 5.44
C THR A 63 7.80 13.05 5.65
N GLN A 64 7.97 12.14 6.59
CA GLN A 64 6.90 11.21 6.97
C GLN A 64 5.62 11.97 7.34
N SER A 65 5.76 13.00 8.13
CA SER A 65 4.62 13.80 8.55
C SER A 65 3.92 14.46 7.38
N GLN A 66 4.68 14.98 6.44
CA GLN A 66 4.11 15.62 5.25
C GLN A 66 3.40 14.60 4.37
N ILE A 67 3.98 13.41 4.21
CA ILE A 67 3.36 12.34 3.42
C ILE A 67 2.02 11.97 4.04
N ARG A 68 2.01 11.76 5.34
CA ARG A 68 0.82 11.36 6.07
C ARG A 68 -0.34 12.34 5.86
N THR A 69 -0.03 13.61 5.92
CA THR A 69 -1.03 14.65 5.73
C THR A 69 -1.45 14.76 4.27
N ALA A 70 -0.48 14.71 3.36
CA ALA A 70 -0.75 14.94 1.94
C ALA A 70 -1.60 13.85 1.30
N VAL A 71 -1.49 12.60 1.79
CA VAL A 71 -2.24 11.51 1.15
C VAL A 71 -3.73 11.54 1.47
N VAL A 72 -4.12 12.12 2.60
CA VAL A 72 -5.52 12.04 3.05
C VAL A 72 -6.53 12.47 1.99
N PRO A 73 -6.38 13.63 1.32
CA PRO A 73 -7.35 14.02 0.30
C PRO A 73 -7.42 13.07 -0.89
N HIS A 74 -6.41 12.24 -1.07
CA HIS A 74 -6.35 11.31 -2.20
C HIS A 74 -6.88 9.93 -1.86
N LEU A 75 -7.29 9.71 -0.61
CA LEU A 75 -7.75 8.39 -0.17
C LEU A 75 -9.26 8.29 -0.30
N PRO A 76 -9.77 7.15 -0.80
CA PRO A 76 -11.23 6.94 -0.84
C PRO A 76 -11.80 6.93 0.56
N LYS A 77 -12.86 7.71 0.75
CA LYS A 77 -13.50 7.81 2.07
C LYS A 77 -14.09 6.49 2.52
N ALA A 78 -14.53 5.68 1.56
CA ALA A 78 -15.10 4.38 1.89
C ALA A 78 -14.05 3.46 2.55
N LEU A 79 -12.79 3.62 2.19
CA LEU A 79 -11.72 2.79 2.72
C LEU A 79 -11.06 3.40 3.95
N PHE A 80 -11.00 4.72 3.99
CA PHE A 80 -10.34 5.44 5.09
C PHE A 80 -11.27 6.53 5.62
N PRO A 81 -12.36 6.14 6.28
CA PRO A 81 -13.35 7.13 6.77
C PRO A 81 -12.69 8.13 7.69
N GLY A 82 -12.83 9.41 7.35
CA GLY A 82 -12.24 10.47 8.15
C GLY A 82 -10.73 10.40 8.26
N GLY A 83 -10.08 9.69 7.34
CA GLY A 83 -8.64 9.50 7.39
C GLY A 83 -8.20 8.45 8.42
N ALA A 84 -9.15 7.64 8.89
CA ALA A 84 -8.83 6.63 9.89
C ALA A 84 -7.76 5.69 9.40
N LYS A 85 -6.78 5.42 10.27
CA LYS A 85 -5.68 4.49 10.00
C LYS A 85 -4.75 4.93 8.87
N ALA A 86 -4.97 6.14 8.33
CA ALA A 86 -4.13 6.62 7.22
C ALA A 86 -2.67 6.67 7.62
N ALA A 87 -2.37 7.08 8.85
CA ALA A 87 -0.99 7.19 9.29
C ALA A 87 -0.28 5.84 9.28
N TRP A 88 -0.95 4.82 9.79
CA TRP A 88 -0.37 3.48 9.81
C TRP A 88 -0.17 2.93 8.39
N TRP A 89 -1.21 3.09 7.57
CA TRP A 89 -1.13 2.59 6.19
C TRP A 89 -0.08 3.33 5.38
N ALA A 90 0.04 4.65 5.60
CA ALA A 90 1.05 5.43 4.88
C ALA A 90 2.45 4.92 5.20
N LYS A 91 2.71 4.66 6.48
CA LYS A 91 4.02 4.17 6.86
C LYS A 91 4.28 2.77 6.32
N ALA A 92 3.30 1.87 6.46
CA ALA A 92 3.47 0.50 6.00
C ALA A 92 3.74 0.43 4.51
N VAL A 93 2.95 1.16 3.71
CA VAL A 93 3.12 1.14 2.27
C VAL A 93 4.41 1.84 1.84
N GLN A 94 4.74 2.93 2.52
CA GLN A 94 5.97 3.66 2.22
C GLN A 94 7.20 2.77 2.40
N LEU A 95 7.26 2.01 3.50
CA LEU A 95 8.39 1.12 3.74
C LEU A 95 8.46 0.00 2.71
N ASP A 96 7.31 -0.50 2.28
CA ASP A 96 7.25 -1.50 1.23
C ASP A 96 7.76 -0.95 -0.10
N LEU A 97 7.29 0.24 -0.47
CA LEU A 97 7.71 0.86 -1.72
C LEU A 97 9.20 1.19 -1.72
N GLU A 98 9.71 1.53 -0.55
CA GLU A 98 11.15 1.77 -0.42
C GLU A 98 11.92 0.47 -0.58
N ALA A 99 11.43 -0.62 0.01
CA ALA A 99 12.05 -1.92 -0.13
C ALA A 99 12.06 -2.37 -1.60
N LYS A 100 11.03 -2.00 -2.34
CA LYS A 100 10.91 -2.33 -3.76
C LYS A 100 11.61 -1.33 -4.67
N ARG A 101 12.27 -0.36 -4.07
CA ARG A 101 13.05 0.66 -4.77
C ARG A 101 12.22 1.59 -5.64
N LEU A 102 10.96 1.77 -5.27
CA LEU A 102 10.10 2.76 -5.94
C LEU A 102 10.20 4.11 -5.26
N LEU A 103 10.66 4.14 -4.02
CA LEU A 103 10.92 5.38 -3.28
C LEU A 103 12.36 5.42 -2.84
N THR A 104 12.92 6.62 -2.81
CA THR A 104 14.28 6.87 -2.34
C THR A 104 14.23 7.67 -1.06
N ARG A 105 14.95 7.23 -0.05
CA ARG A 105 15.09 7.91 1.22
C ARG A 105 16.30 8.83 1.17
N GLU A 106 16.10 10.08 1.55
CA GLU A 106 17.20 11.03 1.64
C GLU A 106 17.73 11.06 3.06
N PRO A 107 19.06 11.09 3.23
CA PRO A 107 19.66 11.10 4.58
C PRO A 107 19.63 12.48 5.21
N SER A 108 18.46 13.07 5.30
CA SER A 108 18.26 14.38 5.90
C SER A 108 17.70 14.24 7.31
N LYS A 109 17.59 15.34 8.01
CA LYS A 109 16.98 15.37 9.33
C LYS A 109 15.95 16.47 9.36
N PRO A 110 14.65 16.10 9.41
CA PRO A 110 14.12 14.73 9.39
C PRO A 110 14.30 14.06 8.04
N LEU A 111 14.15 12.73 8.03
CA LEU A 111 14.25 11.96 6.78
C LEU A 111 13.18 12.39 5.81
N ARG A 112 13.52 12.34 4.53
CA ARG A 112 12.60 12.69 3.45
C ARG A 112 12.60 11.62 2.40
N TRP A 113 11.51 11.55 1.63
CA TRP A 113 11.35 10.55 0.57
C TRP A 113 10.87 11.20 -0.70
N HIS A 114 11.29 10.66 -1.82
CA HIS A 114 10.79 11.06 -3.13
C HIS A 114 10.72 9.81 -3.99
N ARG A 115 10.06 9.93 -5.13
CA ARG A 115 9.96 8.80 -6.05
C ARG A 115 11.35 8.52 -6.62
N SER A 116 11.66 7.22 -6.77
CA SER A 116 12.93 6.85 -7.37
C SER A 116 12.92 7.18 -8.84
N ARG A 117 14.10 7.44 -9.36
CA ARG A 117 14.25 7.69 -10.79
C ARG A 117 14.13 6.37 -11.51
N ARG A 118 13.42 6.38 -12.60
CA ARG A 118 13.33 5.27 -13.53
C ARG A 118 12.07 5.27 -14.27
#